data_d6f25bcd5f8c0711addad2d8d94b74f9
#
_entry.id   d6f25bcd5f8c0711addad2d8d94b74f9
#
_cell.length_a   1.000
_cell.length_b   1.000
_cell.length_c   1.000
_cell.angle_alpha   90.00
_cell.angle_beta   90.00
_cell.angle_gamma   90.00
#
_symmetry.space_group_name_H-M   'P 1'
#
loop_
_entity.id
_entity.type
_entity.pdbx_description
1 polymer ?
#
loop_
_entity_poly.entity_id
_entity_poly.type
_entity_poly.pdbx_seq_one_letter_code
_entity_poly.pdbx_strand_id
1 'polypeptide(L)'
;LEGGEVWFYSRSRNTLWHKGEISGNYLRYRSGTIDCDGDTILIRALPEGPTCHTGSNSCFQRDIGNETEFDSKNPSSGVLQELFDVIHERKKNPNSSSYTSSLLEGDINRIAQKVVEEAGEVALAGATGRSKDMTEEMGDLLYHAFVLMAANEITLEEVWSVLQDRR
;
A
#
# COMPACT_ATOMS: atom_id res chain seq x y z
N LEU A 1 15.96 -17.49 1.68
CA LEU A 1 14.68 -17.16 2.31
C LEU A 1 14.35 -18.21 3.38
N GLU A 2 15.00 -18.14 4.51
CA GLU A 2 14.62 -18.96 5.68
C GLU A 2 13.54 -18.21 6.47
N GLY A 3 12.47 -18.90 6.85
CA GLY A 3 11.39 -18.35 7.68
C GLY A 3 10.56 -17.21 7.08
N GLY A 4 10.61 -17.00 5.74
CA GLY A 4 9.90 -15.90 5.09
C GLY A 4 10.54 -14.52 5.28
N GLU A 5 11.78 -14.45 5.72
CA GLU A 5 12.55 -13.22 5.96
C GLU A 5 13.66 -13.03 4.93
N VAL A 6 14.06 -11.77 4.71
CA VAL A 6 15.05 -11.41 3.70
C VAL A 6 16.46 -11.38 4.28
N TRP A 7 17.36 -12.13 3.64
CA TRP A 7 18.78 -12.19 3.96
C TRP A 7 19.59 -11.62 2.81
N PHE A 8 20.66 -10.91 3.12
CA PHE A 8 21.60 -10.37 2.16
C PHE A 8 22.98 -10.97 2.38
N TYR A 9 23.78 -11.06 1.31
CA TYR A 9 25.18 -11.36 1.45
C TYR A 9 25.99 -10.06 1.55
N SER A 10 26.62 -9.85 2.69
CA SER A 10 27.52 -8.71 2.89
C SER A 10 28.91 -9.02 2.34
N ARG A 11 29.26 -8.41 1.21
CA ARG A 11 30.59 -8.57 0.60
C ARG A 11 31.73 -8.06 1.48
N SER A 12 31.52 -6.97 2.21
CA SER A 12 32.52 -6.39 3.12
C SER A 12 32.78 -7.26 4.36
N ARG A 13 31.77 -8.00 4.83
CA ARG A 13 31.85 -8.89 5.99
C ARG A 13 32.05 -10.35 5.61
N ASN A 14 31.93 -10.68 4.31
CA ASN A 14 31.99 -12.02 3.76
C ASN A 14 31.04 -13.02 4.45
N THR A 15 29.82 -12.58 4.77
CA THR A 15 28.83 -13.38 5.48
C THR A 15 27.40 -13.05 5.07
N LEU A 16 26.49 -13.99 5.29
CA LEU A 16 25.07 -13.73 5.23
C LEU A 16 24.68 -12.78 6.36
N TRP A 17 23.82 -11.85 6.04
CA TRP A 17 23.30 -10.87 6.98
C TRP A 17 21.77 -10.86 6.95
N HIS A 18 21.16 -11.05 8.12
CA HIS A 18 19.73 -10.97 8.31
C HIS A 18 19.29 -9.51 8.44
N LYS A 19 18.48 -9.05 7.50
CA LYS A 19 17.98 -7.67 7.55
C LYS A 19 17.05 -7.51 8.74
N GLY A 20 17.40 -6.59 9.63
CA GLY A 20 16.65 -6.34 10.86
C GLY A 20 17.27 -6.93 12.14
N GLU A 21 18.28 -7.79 12.04
CA GLU A 21 18.91 -8.45 13.18
C GLU A 21 19.35 -7.49 14.29
N ILE A 22 19.86 -6.31 13.94
CA ILE A 22 20.34 -5.31 14.90
C ILE A 22 19.26 -4.27 15.21
N SER A 23 18.48 -3.85 14.21
CA SER A 23 17.51 -2.74 14.32
C SER A 23 16.11 -3.17 14.75
N GLY A 24 15.80 -4.47 14.70
CA GLY A 24 14.44 -4.99 14.86
C GLY A 24 13.53 -4.77 13.64
N ASN A 25 14.01 -4.06 12.61
CA ASN A 25 13.24 -3.74 11.42
C ASN A 25 13.43 -4.81 10.34
N TYR A 26 12.73 -5.92 10.48
CA TYR A 26 12.79 -7.04 9.56
C TYR A 26 12.08 -6.74 8.24
N LEU A 27 12.42 -7.50 7.19
CA LEU A 27 11.74 -7.49 5.90
C LEU A 27 11.05 -8.84 5.71
N ARG A 28 9.74 -8.87 5.74
CA ARG A 28 8.93 -10.08 5.48
C ARG A 28 8.78 -10.26 3.98
N TYR A 29 9.31 -11.35 3.47
CA TYR A 29 9.21 -11.71 2.05
C TYR A 29 7.75 -11.87 1.61
N ARG A 30 7.42 -11.31 0.45
CA ARG A 30 6.11 -11.45 -0.20
C ARG A 30 6.22 -12.14 -1.55
N SER A 31 7.08 -11.63 -2.42
CA SER A 31 7.31 -12.22 -3.73
C SER A 31 8.72 -11.91 -4.24
N GLY A 32 9.16 -12.67 -5.23
CA GLY A 32 10.41 -12.41 -5.95
C GLY A 32 10.24 -12.73 -7.41
N THR A 33 10.86 -11.93 -8.26
CA THR A 33 10.91 -12.13 -9.71
C THR A 33 12.35 -12.07 -10.18
N ILE A 34 12.66 -12.85 -11.21
CA ILE A 34 13.97 -12.84 -11.88
C ILE A 34 13.79 -12.05 -13.17
N ASP A 35 14.77 -11.25 -13.56
CA ASP A 35 14.75 -10.49 -14.79
C ASP A 35 14.94 -11.38 -16.04
N CYS A 36 14.95 -10.77 -17.24
CA CYS A 36 14.89 -11.50 -18.52
C CYS A 36 16.15 -12.32 -18.84
N ASP A 37 17.32 -11.97 -18.31
CA ASP A 37 18.59 -12.67 -18.51
C ASP A 37 19.05 -13.46 -17.27
N GLY A 38 18.29 -13.40 -16.18
CA GLY A 38 18.47 -14.24 -15.00
C GLY A 38 19.59 -13.80 -14.06
N ASP A 39 20.11 -12.59 -14.20
CA ASP A 39 21.22 -12.08 -13.40
C ASP A 39 20.78 -11.18 -12.23
N THR A 40 19.50 -10.72 -12.20
CA THR A 40 18.94 -9.85 -11.16
C THR A 40 17.68 -10.45 -10.54
N ILE A 41 17.56 -10.34 -9.23
CA ILE A 41 16.36 -10.75 -8.47
C ILE A 41 15.73 -9.52 -7.83
N LEU A 42 14.47 -9.22 -8.20
CA LEU A 42 13.65 -8.25 -7.51
C LEU A 42 12.87 -8.94 -6.38
N ILE A 43 13.11 -8.53 -5.15
CA ILE A 43 12.38 -9.02 -3.98
C ILE A 43 11.39 -7.95 -3.51
N ARG A 44 10.13 -8.33 -3.36
CA ARG A 44 9.12 -7.53 -2.68
C ARG A 44 8.98 -8.05 -1.25
N ALA A 45 9.08 -7.14 -0.29
CA ALA A 45 9.02 -7.47 1.13
C ALA A 45 8.23 -6.40 1.89
N LEU A 46 7.52 -6.83 2.94
CA LEU A 46 6.86 -5.93 3.88
C LEU A 46 7.85 -5.55 4.98
N PRO A 47 8.14 -4.26 5.18
CA PRO A 47 9.01 -3.82 6.27
C PRO A 47 8.23 -3.76 7.60
N GLU A 48 8.86 -4.21 8.69
CA GLU A 48 8.33 -4.09 10.06
C GLU A 48 8.71 -2.75 10.72
N GLY A 49 9.39 -1.88 9.98
CA GLY A 49 9.83 -0.56 10.42
C GLY A 49 10.73 0.11 9.38
N PRO A 50 11.34 1.25 9.69
CA PRO A 50 12.23 1.97 8.78
C PRO A 50 13.32 1.06 8.21
N THR A 51 13.42 0.99 6.88
CA THR A 51 14.40 0.10 6.23
C THR A 51 15.76 0.75 6.04
N CYS A 52 15.82 2.07 6.01
CA CYS A 52 17.05 2.83 5.88
C CYS A 52 17.73 3.03 7.24
N HIS A 53 19.07 3.03 7.25
CA HIS A 53 19.88 3.33 8.43
C HIS A 53 19.69 4.78 8.95
N THR A 54 19.14 5.66 8.13
CA THR A 54 18.78 7.04 8.50
C THR A 54 17.44 7.15 9.22
N GLY A 55 16.72 6.03 9.41
CA GLY A 55 15.37 6.02 9.98
C GLY A 55 14.25 6.25 8.96
N SER A 56 14.57 6.39 7.69
CA SER A 56 13.59 6.56 6.61
C SER A 56 13.01 5.23 6.15
N ASN A 57 11.78 5.24 5.65
CA ASN A 57 11.09 4.04 5.17
C ASN A 57 11.77 3.39 3.95
N SER A 58 12.55 4.15 3.16
CA SER A 58 13.28 3.66 1.99
C SER A 58 14.67 4.26 1.93
N CYS A 59 15.63 3.52 1.35
CA CYS A 59 16.95 4.04 0.99
C CYS A 59 16.93 4.87 -0.31
N PHE A 60 15.88 4.74 -1.11
CA PHE A 60 15.71 5.46 -2.37
C PHE A 60 15.02 6.80 -2.10
N GLN A 61 15.80 7.81 -1.73
CA GLN A 61 15.33 9.12 -1.29
C GLN A 61 15.67 10.26 -2.26
N ARG A 62 16.40 9.94 -3.34
CA ARG A 62 16.81 10.94 -4.33
C ARG A 62 16.39 10.49 -5.72
N ASP A 63 15.80 11.40 -6.45
CA ASP A 63 15.45 11.17 -7.85
C ASP A 63 16.67 11.39 -8.75
N ILE A 64 16.82 10.57 -9.80
CA ILE A 64 17.88 10.77 -10.80
C ILE A 64 17.47 11.95 -11.68
N GLY A 65 18.24 13.04 -11.58
CA GLY A 65 18.01 14.25 -12.37
C GLY A 65 17.34 15.40 -11.63
N ASN A 66 16.86 15.20 -10.41
CA ASN A 66 16.46 16.27 -9.51
C ASN A 66 17.28 16.16 -8.22
N GLU A 67 17.97 17.24 -7.84
CA GLU A 67 18.70 17.31 -6.55
C GLU A 67 17.77 17.43 -5.34
N THR A 68 16.45 17.41 -5.56
CA THR A 68 15.47 17.42 -4.47
C THR A 68 15.43 16.05 -3.82
N GLU A 69 15.61 16.02 -2.51
CA GLU A 69 15.35 14.82 -1.71
C GLU A 69 13.96 14.29 -2.04
N PHE A 70 13.86 12.97 -2.26
CA PHE A 70 12.57 12.30 -2.39
C PHE A 70 11.84 12.50 -1.06
N ASP A 71 10.95 13.49 -1.02
CA ASP A 71 10.12 13.73 0.15
C ASP A 71 9.25 12.48 0.34
N SER A 72 9.47 11.77 1.45
CA SER A 72 8.62 10.63 1.84
C SER A 72 7.15 11.03 2.04
N LYS A 73 6.87 12.34 1.95
CA LYS A 73 5.52 12.92 1.93
C LYS A 73 4.91 13.01 0.54
N ASN A 74 5.69 12.76 -0.54
CA ASN A 74 5.10 12.70 -1.88
C ASN A 74 4.33 11.39 -2.02
N PRO A 75 3.00 11.44 -2.11
CA PRO A 75 2.18 10.26 -2.24
C PRO A 75 2.50 9.57 -3.58
N SER A 76 2.81 8.29 -3.52
CA SER A 76 3.01 7.43 -4.69
C SER A 76 1.80 6.51 -4.88
N SER A 77 1.73 5.83 -6.01
CA SER A 77 0.70 4.81 -6.25
C SER A 77 0.73 3.66 -5.22
N GLY A 78 1.82 3.50 -4.47
CA GLY A 78 1.93 2.56 -3.35
C GLY A 78 0.97 2.86 -2.20
N VAL A 79 0.50 4.11 -2.07
CA VAL A 79 -0.48 4.51 -1.03
C VAL A 79 -1.78 3.69 -1.11
N LEU A 80 -2.19 3.27 -2.30
CA LEU A 80 -3.41 2.48 -2.47
C LEU A 80 -3.25 1.07 -1.87
N GLN A 81 -2.09 0.45 -2.06
CA GLN A 81 -1.80 -0.84 -1.45
C GLN A 81 -1.70 -0.73 0.08
N GLU A 82 -0.99 0.29 0.56
CA GLU A 82 -0.84 0.55 2.00
C GLU A 82 -2.21 0.78 2.67
N LEU A 83 -3.08 1.57 2.04
CA LEU A 83 -4.44 1.80 2.54
C LEU A 83 -5.25 0.51 2.60
N PHE A 84 -5.19 -0.31 1.55
CA PHE A 84 -5.90 -1.58 1.48
C PHE A 84 -5.40 -2.57 2.54
N ASP A 85 -4.08 -2.63 2.76
CA ASP A 85 -3.47 -3.45 3.82
C ASP A 85 -3.93 -3.02 5.22
N VAL A 86 -4.01 -1.70 5.47
CA VAL A 86 -4.53 -1.14 6.73
C VAL A 86 -6.00 -1.53 6.94
N ILE A 87 -6.83 -1.45 5.90
CA ILE A 87 -8.25 -1.83 5.98
C ILE A 87 -8.38 -3.32 6.31
N HIS A 88 -7.61 -4.19 5.66
CA HIS A 88 -7.58 -5.62 5.95
C HIS A 88 -7.09 -5.94 7.37
N GLU A 89 -6.09 -5.19 7.85
CA GLU A 89 -5.63 -5.33 9.23
C GLU A 89 -6.73 -4.95 10.22
N ARG A 90 -7.48 -3.87 9.96
CA ARG A 90 -8.62 -3.47 10.80
C ARG A 90 -9.77 -4.47 10.77
N LYS A 91 -9.95 -5.19 9.66
CA LYS A 91 -10.92 -6.29 9.57
C LYS A 91 -10.51 -7.48 10.44
N LYS A 92 -9.22 -7.85 10.43
CA LYS A 92 -8.68 -8.98 11.20
C LYS A 92 -8.59 -8.67 12.70
N ASN A 93 -8.17 -7.45 13.02
CA ASN A 93 -7.94 -6.95 14.37
C ASN A 93 -8.75 -5.68 14.62
N PRO A 94 -10.07 -5.81 14.87
CA PRO A 94 -10.95 -4.65 15.07
C PRO A 94 -10.50 -3.80 16.26
N ASN A 95 -10.62 -2.49 16.10
CA ASN A 95 -10.32 -1.50 17.13
C ASN A 95 -11.56 -0.62 17.34
N SER A 96 -12.09 -0.58 18.53
CA SER A 96 -13.32 0.15 18.89
C SER A 96 -13.24 1.66 18.64
N SER A 97 -12.02 2.23 18.56
CA SER A 97 -11.81 3.64 18.20
C SER A 97 -11.65 3.90 16.70
N SER A 98 -11.63 2.83 15.89
CA SER A 98 -11.41 2.91 14.44
C SER A 98 -12.72 3.02 13.69
N TYR A 99 -12.89 4.08 12.88
CA TYR A 99 -14.01 4.24 11.95
C TYR A 99 -14.09 3.06 10.96
N THR A 100 -12.96 2.63 10.40
CA THR A 100 -12.89 1.47 9.50
C THR A 100 -13.45 0.20 10.16
N SER A 101 -13.07 -0.07 11.41
CA SER A 101 -13.60 -1.22 12.15
C SER A 101 -15.11 -1.11 12.35
N SER A 102 -15.61 0.08 12.69
CA SER A 102 -17.05 0.31 12.87
C SER A 102 -17.86 0.11 11.59
N LEU A 103 -17.28 0.43 10.42
CA LEU A 103 -17.89 0.15 9.12
C LEU A 103 -17.92 -1.35 8.82
N LEU A 104 -16.80 -2.05 9.04
CA LEU A 104 -16.65 -3.47 8.73
C LEU A 104 -17.46 -4.39 9.66
N GLU A 105 -17.70 -3.96 10.90
CA GLU A 105 -18.55 -4.67 11.88
C GLU A 105 -20.04 -4.33 11.69
N GLY A 106 -20.36 -3.26 10.94
CA GLY A 106 -21.71 -2.78 10.71
C GLY A 106 -22.43 -3.44 9.54
N ASP A 107 -23.52 -2.79 9.09
CA ASP A 107 -24.28 -3.24 7.92
C ASP A 107 -23.54 -2.88 6.63
N ILE A 108 -23.32 -3.90 5.77
CA ILE A 108 -22.69 -3.75 4.45
C ILE A 108 -23.43 -2.73 3.56
N ASN A 109 -24.75 -2.59 3.73
CA ASN A 109 -25.55 -1.61 3.00
C ASN A 109 -25.11 -0.18 3.32
N ARG A 110 -24.62 0.08 4.53
CA ARG A 110 -24.08 1.40 4.91
C ARG A 110 -22.77 1.69 4.16
N ILE A 111 -21.92 0.69 3.98
CA ILE A 111 -20.67 0.85 3.19
C ILE A 111 -21.04 1.11 1.73
N ALA A 112 -21.96 0.31 1.17
CA ALA A 112 -22.43 0.50 -0.21
C ALA A 112 -23.09 1.87 -0.44
N GLN A 113 -23.88 2.36 0.51
CA GLN A 113 -24.44 3.69 0.47
C GLN A 113 -23.35 4.76 0.41
N LYS A 114 -22.30 4.64 1.23
CA LYS A 114 -21.17 5.58 1.20
C LYS A 114 -20.48 5.61 -0.16
N VAL A 115 -20.23 4.47 -0.78
CA VAL A 115 -19.64 4.43 -2.14
C VAL A 115 -20.52 5.20 -3.15
N VAL A 116 -21.84 5.09 -3.07
CA VAL A 116 -22.77 5.81 -3.94
C VAL A 116 -22.76 7.32 -3.66
N GLU A 117 -22.73 7.72 -2.39
CA GLU A 117 -22.65 9.14 -1.96
C GLU A 117 -21.40 9.79 -2.53
N GLU A 118 -20.21 9.23 -2.24
CA GLU A 118 -18.93 9.77 -2.67
C GLU A 118 -18.79 9.78 -4.22
N ALA A 119 -19.30 8.75 -4.90
CA ALA A 119 -19.31 8.74 -6.37
C ALA A 119 -20.18 9.88 -6.94
N GLY A 120 -21.30 10.18 -6.29
CA GLY A 120 -22.16 11.32 -6.64
C GLY A 120 -21.47 12.66 -6.43
N GLU A 121 -20.74 12.81 -5.34
CA GLU A 121 -20.01 14.04 -5.01
C GLU A 121 -18.83 14.27 -5.95
N VAL A 122 -18.06 13.22 -6.29
CA VAL A 122 -17.04 13.26 -7.34
C VAL A 122 -17.63 13.73 -8.67
N ALA A 123 -18.77 13.15 -9.09
CA ALA A 123 -19.40 13.49 -10.37
C ALA A 123 -19.87 14.94 -10.39
N LEU A 124 -20.48 15.43 -9.31
CA LEU A 124 -20.95 16.82 -9.17
C LEU A 124 -19.78 17.81 -9.13
N ALA A 125 -18.73 17.50 -8.37
CA ALA A 125 -17.55 18.34 -8.29
C ALA A 125 -16.83 18.43 -9.65
N GLY A 126 -16.71 17.31 -10.36
CA GLY A 126 -16.13 17.24 -11.71
C GLY A 126 -16.96 18.04 -12.72
N ALA A 127 -18.28 17.86 -12.74
CA ALA A 127 -19.18 18.58 -13.66
C ALA A 127 -19.21 20.10 -13.43
N THR A 128 -18.92 20.55 -12.21
CA THR A 128 -18.94 21.98 -11.82
C THR A 128 -17.55 22.61 -11.79
N GLY A 129 -16.48 21.87 -12.17
CA GLY A 129 -15.11 22.38 -12.23
C GLY A 129 -14.46 22.65 -10.88
N ARG A 130 -14.99 22.07 -9.78
CA ARG A 130 -14.45 22.21 -8.43
C ARG A 130 -13.34 21.17 -8.17
N SER A 131 -12.17 21.42 -8.77
CA SER A 131 -11.06 20.44 -8.78
C SER A 131 -10.58 20.03 -7.39
N LYS A 132 -10.59 20.96 -6.42
CA LYS A 132 -10.17 20.65 -5.05
C LYS A 132 -11.14 19.69 -4.38
N ASP A 133 -12.43 20.01 -4.43
CA ASP A 133 -13.48 19.15 -3.87
C ASP A 133 -13.45 17.77 -4.55
N MET A 134 -13.32 17.72 -5.90
CA MET A 134 -13.21 16.48 -6.63
C MET A 134 -12.05 15.60 -6.16
N THR A 135 -10.92 16.21 -5.77
CA THR A 135 -9.77 15.45 -5.27
C THR A 135 -10.04 14.85 -3.90
N GLU A 136 -10.71 15.59 -3.02
CA GLU A 136 -11.10 15.15 -1.68
C GLU A 136 -12.12 13.99 -1.79
N GLU A 137 -13.20 14.19 -2.55
CA GLU A 137 -14.24 13.18 -2.76
C GLU A 137 -13.73 11.92 -3.49
N MET A 138 -12.75 12.05 -4.39
CA MET A 138 -12.11 10.89 -5.01
C MET A 138 -11.31 10.07 -3.99
N GLY A 139 -10.69 10.71 -3.02
CA GLY A 139 -10.03 10.03 -1.89
C GLY A 139 -11.03 9.23 -1.06
N ASP A 140 -12.16 9.83 -0.72
CA ASP A 140 -13.22 9.20 0.07
C ASP A 140 -13.90 8.06 -0.70
N LEU A 141 -14.14 8.23 -1.99
CA LEU A 141 -14.65 7.18 -2.87
C LEU A 141 -13.72 5.95 -2.91
N LEU A 142 -12.41 6.16 -3.10
CA LEU A 142 -11.44 5.08 -3.11
C LEU A 142 -11.37 4.37 -1.74
N TYR A 143 -11.39 5.13 -0.66
CA TYR A 143 -11.41 4.57 0.68
C TYR A 143 -12.63 3.68 0.91
N HIS A 144 -13.85 4.19 0.67
CA HIS A 144 -15.07 3.42 0.87
C HIS A 144 -15.20 2.23 -0.09
N ALA A 145 -14.71 2.37 -1.33
CA ALA A 145 -14.63 1.25 -2.27
C ALA A 145 -13.72 0.12 -1.73
N PHE A 146 -12.56 0.45 -1.15
CA PHE A 146 -11.66 -0.53 -0.56
C PHE A 146 -12.26 -1.20 0.68
N VAL A 147 -13.00 -0.45 1.52
CA VAL A 147 -13.72 -1.03 2.66
C VAL A 147 -14.79 -2.01 2.16
N LEU A 148 -15.53 -1.66 1.10
CA LEU A 148 -16.54 -2.54 0.50
C LEU A 148 -15.91 -3.80 -0.12
N MET A 149 -14.77 -3.65 -0.80
CA MET A 149 -13.99 -4.78 -1.32
C MET A 149 -13.55 -5.72 -0.20
N ALA A 150 -12.96 -5.17 0.86
CA ALA A 150 -12.53 -5.95 2.02
C ALA A 150 -13.70 -6.66 2.70
N ALA A 151 -14.87 -6.03 2.80
CA ALA A 151 -16.08 -6.65 3.34
C ALA A 151 -16.52 -7.89 2.52
N ASN A 152 -16.35 -7.84 1.20
CA ASN A 152 -16.71 -8.90 0.26
C ASN A 152 -15.55 -9.85 -0.12
N GLU A 153 -14.42 -9.81 0.58
CA GLU A 153 -13.24 -10.66 0.32
C GLU A 153 -12.63 -10.46 -1.10
N ILE A 154 -12.88 -9.32 -1.75
CA ILE A 154 -12.31 -8.99 -3.06
C ILE A 154 -10.92 -8.40 -2.86
N THR A 155 -9.94 -8.88 -3.61
CA THR A 155 -8.54 -8.41 -3.57
C THR A 155 -8.28 -7.31 -4.60
N LEU A 156 -7.19 -6.55 -4.40
CA LEU A 156 -6.74 -5.57 -5.39
C LEU A 156 -6.29 -6.26 -6.69
N GLU A 157 -5.68 -7.43 -6.60
CA GLU A 157 -5.22 -8.21 -7.75
C GLU A 157 -6.37 -8.59 -8.67
N GLU A 158 -7.53 -8.96 -8.12
CA GLU A 158 -8.73 -9.26 -8.91
C GLU A 158 -9.20 -8.03 -9.68
N VAL A 159 -9.22 -6.86 -9.05
CA VAL A 159 -9.59 -5.59 -9.72
C VAL A 159 -8.56 -5.19 -10.76
N TRP A 160 -7.26 -5.34 -10.45
CA TRP A 160 -6.18 -5.05 -11.41
C TRP A 160 -6.25 -5.95 -12.64
N SER A 161 -6.58 -7.24 -12.45
CA SER A 161 -6.79 -8.17 -13.57
C SER A 161 -7.89 -7.70 -14.51
N VAL A 162 -9.04 -7.30 -13.97
CA VAL A 162 -10.16 -6.76 -14.77
C VAL A 162 -9.76 -5.49 -15.53
N LEU A 163 -8.97 -4.60 -14.90
CA LEU A 163 -8.49 -3.39 -15.56
C LEU A 163 -7.44 -3.68 -16.64
N GLN A 164 -6.61 -4.69 -16.42
CA GLN A 164 -5.60 -5.12 -17.38
C GLN A 164 -6.25 -5.71 -18.64
N ASP A 165 -7.31 -6.49 -18.48
CA ASP A 165 -8.07 -7.08 -19.60
C ASP A 165 -8.79 -6.04 -20.47
N ARG A 166 -8.99 -4.81 -19.96
CA ARG A 166 -9.60 -3.69 -20.70
C ARG A 166 -8.59 -2.81 -21.44
N ARG A 167 -7.31 -3.08 -21.28
CA ARG A 167 -6.21 -2.33 -21.87
C ARG A 167 -5.74 -2.94 -23.18
#